data_c65ea7f2adb9b8eb9b47622ba129df8a
#
_entry.id   c65ea7f2adb9b8eb9b47622ba129df8a
#
_cell.length_a   1.000
_cell.length_b   1.000
_cell.length_c   1.000
_cell.angle_alpha   90.00
_cell.angle_beta   90.00
_cell.angle_gamma   90.00
#
_symmetry.space_group_name_H-M   'P 1'
#
loop_
_entity.id
_entity.type
_entity.pdbx_description
1 polymer ?
#
loop_
_entity_poly.entity_id
_entity_poly.type
_entity_poly.pdbx_seq_one_letter_code
_entity_poly.pdbx_strand_id
1 'polypeptide(L)'
;MVKLRICEDPSYHMLRDGSIEEFNQHRARGVECDLRGCDLSGLDLRNLNADGLDLRDCYLRQADLRGIDFSNTRLEGASINGSKIYGTLFPSEL
;
A
#
# COMPACT_ATOMS: atom_id res chain seq x y z
N MET A 1 20.41 -1.57 2.34
CA MET A 1 19.34 -2.36 2.99
C MET A 1 18.25 -1.43 3.49
N VAL A 2 17.02 -1.72 3.12
CA VAL A 2 15.88 -0.94 3.59
C VAL A 2 15.59 -1.28 5.05
N LYS A 3 15.37 -0.27 5.86
CA LYS A 3 15.07 -0.43 7.26
C LYS A 3 13.60 -0.10 7.50
N LEU A 4 12.87 -0.98 8.16
CA LEU A 4 11.48 -0.74 8.50
C LEU A 4 11.34 0.50 9.37
N ARG A 5 10.38 1.33 9.02
CA ARG A 5 10.04 2.52 9.76
C ARG A 5 8.89 2.22 10.73
N ILE A 6 8.93 2.82 11.91
CA ILE A 6 7.78 2.78 12.81
C ILE A 6 6.77 3.78 12.27
N CYS A 7 5.63 3.28 11.83
CA CYS A 7 4.59 4.12 11.23
C CYS A 7 3.55 4.50 12.29
N GLU A 8 3.39 5.81 12.50
CA GLU A 8 2.41 6.34 13.46
C GLU A 8 1.28 7.09 12.76
N ASP A 9 1.31 7.13 11.42
CA ASP A 9 0.28 7.80 10.65
C ASP A 9 -1.06 7.11 10.85
N PRO A 10 -2.14 7.86 11.16
CA PRO A 10 -3.47 7.24 11.32
C PRO A 10 -3.91 6.43 10.10
N SER A 11 -3.50 6.83 8.90
CA SER A 11 -3.82 6.08 7.68
C SER A 11 -3.22 4.69 7.69
N TYR A 12 -2.01 4.53 8.25
CA TYR A 12 -1.38 3.23 8.39
C TYR A 12 -2.23 2.32 9.29
N HIS A 13 -2.72 2.85 10.40
CA HIS A 13 -3.56 2.06 11.32
C HIS A 13 -4.87 1.63 10.68
N MET A 14 -5.45 2.47 9.82
CA MET A 14 -6.64 2.08 9.07
C MET A 14 -6.37 0.85 8.19
N LEU A 15 -5.22 0.82 7.52
CA LEU A 15 -4.85 -0.33 6.70
C LEU A 15 -4.61 -1.57 7.54
N ARG A 16 -3.95 -1.43 8.69
CA ARG A 16 -3.71 -2.55 9.60
C ARG A 16 -5.02 -3.13 10.13
N ASP A 17 -6.00 -2.28 10.38
CA ASP A 17 -7.29 -2.69 10.93
C ASP A 17 -8.26 -3.20 9.85
N GLY A 18 -7.88 -3.14 8.59
CA GLY A 18 -8.74 -3.57 7.49
C GLY A 18 -9.78 -2.54 7.08
N SER A 19 -9.65 -1.29 7.53
CA SER A 19 -10.61 -0.22 7.24
C SER A 19 -10.28 0.44 5.90
N ILE A 20 -10.31 -0.34 4.82
CA ILE A 20 -9.89 0.11 3.49
C ILE A 20 -10.81 1.22 2.97
N GLU A 21 -12.11 1.08 3.16
CA GLU A 21 -13.06 2.10 2.69
C GLU A 21 -12.82 3.43 3.39
N GLU A 22 -12.61 3.42 4.69
CA GLU A 22 -12.31 4.63 5.46
C GLU A 22 -11.01 5.26 4.98
N PHE A 23 -9.98 4.45 4.74
CA PHE A 23 -8.72 4.93 4.17
C PHE A 23 -8.96 5.61 2.82
N ASN A 24 -9.72 4.97 1.94
CA ASN A 24 -10.03 5.54 0.63
C ASN A 24 -10.77 6.87 0.75
N GLN A 25 -11.69 6.97 1.70
CA GLN A 25 -12.44 8.22 1.93
C GLN A 25 -11.54 9.33 2.44
N HIS A 26 -10.62 9.01 3.35
CA HIS A 26 -9.62 9.99 3.82
C HIS A 26 -8.82 10.56 2.66
N ARG A 27 -8.37 9.70 1.77
CA ARG A 27 -7.60 10.14 0.63
C ARG A 27 -8.43 10.98 -0.33
N ALA A 28 -9.69 10.63 -0.52
CA ALA A 28 -10.59 11.39 -1.38
C ALA A 28 -10.83 12.80 -0.85
N ARG A 29 -10.70 13.01 0.46
CA ARG A 29 -10.81 14.34 1.08
C ARG A 29 -9.50 15.12 1.06
N GLY A 30 -8.44 14.55 0.47
CA GLY A 30 -7.14 15.20 0.40
C GLY A 30 -6.29 15.07 1.65
N VAL A 31 -6.64 14.16 2.56
CA VAL A 31 -5.80 13.90 3.74
C VAL A 31 -4.51 13.26 3.28
N GLU A 32 -3.38 13.87 3.61
CA GLU A 32 -2.09 13.33 3.28
C GLU A 32 -1.74 12.16 4.20
N CYS A 33 -1.01 11.19 3.65
CA CYS A 33 -0.51 10.06 4.43
C CYS A 33 0.92 9.76 4.01
N ASP A 34 1.72 9.30 4.96
CA ASP A 34 3.09 8.88 4.71
C ASP A 34 3.23 7.42 5.09
N LEU A 35 3.25 6.56 4.07
CA LEU A 35 3.34 5.11 4.23
C LEU A 35 4.71 4.54 3.82
N ARG A 36 5.64 5.41 3.43
CA ARG A 36 6.96 4.93 2.98
C ARG A 36 7.63 4.10 4.07
N GLY A 37 8.20 2.97 3.68
CA GLY A 37 8.94 2.11 4.59
C GLY A 37 8.08 1.38 5.62
N CYS A 38 6.76 1.44 5.53
CA CYS A 38 5.86 0.81 6.48
C CYS A 38 5.72 -0.68 6.21
N ASP A 39 5.43 -1.44 7.26
CA ASP A 39 5.20 -2.88 7.17
C ASP A 39 3.71 -3.14 6.92
N LEU A 40 3.38 -3.49 5.69
CA LEU A 40 2.04 -3.85 5.27
C LEU A 40 1.94 -5.34 4.96
N SER A 41 2.87 -6.13 5.48
CA SER A 41 2.94 -7.58 5.23
C SER A 41 1.69 -8.29 5.73
N GLY A 42 1.20 -9.22 4.93
CA GLY A 42 0.09 -10.09 5.31
C GLY A 42 -1.27 -9.43 5.33
N LEU A 43 -1.38 -8.17 4.95
CA LEU A 43 -2.66 -7.45 5.00
C LEU A 43 -3.53 -7.76 3.78
N ASP A 44 -4.83 -7.75 3.99
CA ASP A 44 -5.80 -7.77 2.89
C ASP A 44 -6.03 -6.32 2.45
N LEU A 45 -5.43 -5.95 1.32
CA LEU A 45 -5.51 -4.60 0.79
C LEU A 45 -6.44 -4.50 -0.42
N ARG A 46 -7.26 -5.52 -0.66
CA ARG A 46 -8.20 -5.48 -1.78
C ARG A 46 -9.09 -4.25 -1.66
N ASN A 47 -9.43 -3.68 -2.81
CA ASN A 47 -10.24 -2.46 -2.93
C ASN A 47 -9.51 -1.18 -2.52
N LEU A 48 -8.22 -1.26 -2.20
CA LEU A 48 -7.42 -0.06 -1.91
C LEU A 48 -7.39 0.85 -3.14
N ASN A 49 -7.68 2.12 -2.94
CA ASN A 49 -7.45 3.12 -3.97
C ASN A 49 -5.99 3.59 -3.84
N ALA A 50 -5.13 3.04 -4.70
CA ALA A 50 -3.70 3.31 -4.63
C ALA A 50 -3.26 4.47 -5.53
N ASP A 51 -4.20 5.11 -6.22
CA ASP A 51 -3.86 6.17 -7.15
C ASP A 51 -3.15 7.32 -6.44
N GLY A 52 -1.94 7.65 -6.91
CA GLY A 52 -1.13 8.71 -6.33
C GLY A 52 -0.44 8.37 -5.02
N LEU A 53 -0.54 7.12 -4.54
CA LEU A 53 0.13 6.71 -3.30
C LEU A 53 1.64 6.59 -3.47
N ASP A 54 2.35 6.88 -2.40
CA ASP A 54 3.79 6.64 -2.29
C ASP A 54 4.01 5.47 -1.33
N LEU A 55 4.29 4.29 -1.91
CA LEU A 55 4.56 3.07 -1.16
C LEU A 55 6.02 2.65 -1.29
N ARG A 56 6.91 3.60 -1.51
CA ARG A 56 8.33 3.30 -1.63
C ARG A 56 8.84 2.62 -0.36
N ASP A 57 9.64 1.60 -0.55
CA ASP A 57 10.30 0.84 0.51
C ASP A 57 9.34 0.12 1.46
N CYS A 58 8.05 0.03 1.12
CA CYS A 58 7.07 -0.69 1.92
C CYS A 58 7.29 -2.19 1.84
N TYR A 59 6.90 -2.90 2.89
CA TYR A 59 6.87 -4.35 2.89
C TYR A 59 5.44 -4.78 2.60
N LEU A 60 5.25 -5.42 1.43
CA LEU A 60 3.95 -5.92 0.99
C LEU A 60 3.97 -7.45 0.88
N ARG A 61 4.92 -8.08 1.55
CA ARG A 61 5.09 -9.54 1.48
C ARG A 61 3.84 -10.25 1.99
N GLN A 62 3.38 -11.23 1.23
CA GLN A 62 2.23 -12.06 1.58
C GLN A 62 0.93 -11.25 1.74
N ALA A 63 0.88 -10.04 1.25
CA ALA A 63 -0.33 -9.24 1.24
C ALA A 63 -1.26 -9.68 0.11
N ASP A 64 -2.54 -9.40 0.26
CA ASP A 64 -3.51 -9.65 -0.79
C ASP A 64 -3.69 -8.37 -1.58
N LEU A 65 -3.12 -8.33 -2.79
CA LEU A 65 -3.11 -7.17 -3.67
C LEU A 65 -4.02 -7.36 -4.88
N ARG A 66 -4.85 -8.40 -4.87
CA ARG A 66 -5.65 -8.77 -6.05
C ARG A 66 -6.55 -7.61 -6.49
N GLY A 67 -6.49 -7.35 -7.79
CA GLY A 67 -7.36 -6.35 -8.41
C GLY A 67 -7.00 -4.89 -8.17
N ILE A 68 -5.92 -4.61 -7.43
CA ILE A 68 -5.50 -3.23 -7.17
C ILE A 68 -4.80 -2.66 -8.40
N ASP A 69 -5.10 -1.42 -8.73
CA ASP A 69 -4.41 -0.69 -9.79
C ASP A 69 -3.31 0.17 -9.18
N PHE A 70 -2.06 -0.28 -9.33
CA PHE A 70 -0.87 0.45 -8.88
C PHE A 70 -0.22 1.25 -10.01
N SER A 71 -0.88 1.41 -11.16
CA SER A 71 -0.23 2.04 -12.31
C SER A 71 0.23 3.48 -12.04
N ASN A 72 -0.39 4.16 -11.09
CA ASN A 72 0.00 5.52 -10.68
C ASN A 72 0.44 5.55 -9.22
N THR A 73 1.17 4.53 -8.80
CA THR A 73 1.66 4.39 -7.42
C THR A 73 3.19 4.31 -7.46
N ARG A 74 3.85 4.90 -6.50
CA ARG A 74 5.30 4.76 -6.37
C ARG A 74 5.59 3.51 -5.55
N LEU A 75 6.32 2.56 -6.16
CA LEU A 75 6.63 1.27 -5.54
C LEU A 75 8.13 0.98 -5.49
N GLU A 76 8.98 1.94 -5.80
CA GLU A 76 10.43 1.72 -5.82
C GLU A 76 10.90 1.21 -4.44
N GLY A 77 11.60 0.09 -4.44
CA GLY A 77 12.10 -0.53 -3.21
C GLY A 77 11.08 -1.33 -2.43
N ALA A 78 9.81 -1.35 -2.85
CA ALA A 78 8.82 -2.17 -2.16
C ALA A 78 9.07 -3.66 -2.42
N SER A 79 8.84 -4.50 -1.41
CA SER A 79 8.97 -5.95 -1.55
C SER A 79 7.57 -6.58 -1.53
N ILE A 80 7.29 -7.42 -2.55
CA ILE A 80 5.99 -8.04 -2.74
C ILE A 80 6.04 -9.57 -2.74
N ASN A 81 7.09 -10.15 -2.20
CA ASN A 81 7.27 -11.61 -2.19
C ASN A 81 6.07 -12.32 -1.57
N GLY A 82 5.56 -13.32 -2.26
CA GLY A 82 4.46 -14.13 -1.77
C GLY A 82 3.10 -13.44 -1.76
N SER A 83 3.00 -12.24 -2.33
CA SER A 83 1.72 -11.54 -2.43
C SER A 83 0.80 -12.22 -3.44
N LYS A 84 -0.52 -12.08 -3.22
CA LYS A 84 -1.51 -12.48 -4.20
C LYS A 84 -1.71 -11.31 -5.15
N ILE A 85 -1.46 -11.53 -6.45
CA ILE A 85 -1.43 -10.45 -7.43
C ILE A 85 -2.34 -10.67 -8.64
N TYR A 86 -3.29 -11.58 -8.54
CA TYR A 86 -4.19 -11.83 -9.66
C TYR A 86 -4.99 -10.55 -9.97
N GLY A 87 -4.89 -10.10 -11.22
CA GLY A 87 -5.59 -8.88 -11.65
C GLY A 87 -4.97 -7.57 -11.17
N THR A 88 -3.80 -7.63 -10.51
CA THR A 88 -3.10 -6.43 -10.06
C THR A 88 -2.39 -5.77 -11.24
N LEU A 89 -2.51 -4.45 -11.34
CA LEU A 89 -1.79 -3.67 -12.33
C LEU A 89 -0.62 -2.96 -11.66
N PHE A 90 0.56 -3.03 -12.27
CA PHE A 90 1.77 -2.43 -11.74
C PHE A 90 2.22 -1.26 -12.63
N PRO A 91 3.03 -0.33 -12.08
CA PRO A 91 3.60 0.74 -12.89
C PRO A 91 4.42 0.17 -14.05
N SER A 92 4.37 0.83 -15.20
CA SER A 92 5.09 0.36 -16.39
C SER A 92 6.61 0.48 -16.25
N GLU A 93 7.08 1.28 -15.30
CA GLU A 93 8.51 1.53 -15.06
C GLU A 93 8.90 1.06 -13.65
N LEU A 94 8.83 -0.23 -13.45
CA LEU A 94 9.31 -0.81 -12.19
C LEU A 94 10.81 -1.02 -12.23
#